data_ccb4597ceb6dbfeb21bf97b6d0ed6756
#
_entry.id   ccb4597ceb6dbfeb21bf97b6d0ed6756
#
_cell.length_a   1.000
_cell.length_b   1.000
_cell.length_c   1.000
_cell.angle_alpha   90.00
_cell.angle_beta   90.00
_cell.angle_gamma   90.00
#
_symmetry.space_group_name_H-M   'P 1'
#
loop_
_entity.id
_entity.type
_entity.pdbx_description
1 polymer ?
#
loop_
_entity_poly.entity_id
_entity_poly.type
_entity_poly.pdbx_seq_one_letter_code
_entity_poly.pdbx_strand_id
1 'polypeptide(L)'
;RVFLIEEPVAAAIGAGIDITKPNGNLVVDVGGGTTDIAVISLGGVVESTSIKIAGDKFDEAIIKYIRRKHNALIGERTAEQIKKNIGCVYPRSEEEIMEVKGRCLMTGLPRTFTVSSTEVLEALEEVSSAIVEAIHSVLERTPPELTGDISSNGIVMTGGGSLICGFDKLVASKTGIPTRVADEAVSCV
;
A
#
# COMPACT_ATOMS: atom_id res chain seq x y z
N ARG A 1 -29.15 -18.51 -2.58
CA ARG A 1 -28.75 -17.81 -3.80
C ARG A 1 -27.38 -17.18 -3.53
N VAL A 2 -26.46 -17.32 -4.46
CA VAL A 2 -25.12 -16.71 -4.41
C VAL A 2 -25.11 -15.60 -5.46
N PHE A 3 -24.58 -14.44 -5.08
CA PHE A 3 -24.37 -13.32 -5.99
C PHE A 3 -22.85 -13.02 -6.03
N LEU A 4 -22.35 -12.74 -7.21
CA LEU A 4 -20.98 -12.26 -7.39
C LEU A 4 -20.97 -10.74 -7.33
N ILE A 5 -20.00 -10.19 -6.63
CA ILE A 5 -19.70 -8.76 -6.57
C ILE A 5 -18.24 -8.57 -6.96
N GLU A 6 -17.92 -7.49 -7.65
CA GLU A 6 -16.54 -7.15 -7.96
C GLU A 6 -15.82 -6.68 -6.68
N GLU A 7 -14.59 -7.17 -6.48
CA GLU A 7 -13.81 -6.90 -5.27
C GLU A 7 -13.65 -5.39 -4.96
N PRO A 8 -13.35 -4.51 -5.94
CA PRO A 8 -13.26 -3.08 -5.68
C PRO A 8 -14.59 -2.45 -5.22
N VAL A 9 -15.72 -3.00 -5.69
CA VAL A 9 -17.05 -2.53 -5.26
C VAL A 9 -17.31 -2.93 -3.81
N ALA A 10 -16.92 -4.16 -3.44
CA ALA A 10 -17.00 -4.62 -2.05
C ALA A 10 -16.11 -3.75 -1.14
N ALA A 11 -14.86 -3.47 -1.55
CA ALA A 11 -13.94 -2.60 -0.85
C ALA A 11 -14.51 -1.19 -0.63
N ALA A 12 -15.15 -0.61 -1.65
CA ALA A 12 -15.80 0.71 -1.54
C ALA A 12 -16.94 0.71 -0.52
N ILE A 13 -17.79 -0.30 -0.54
CA ILE A 13 -18.90 -0.45 0.42
C ILE A 13 -18.34 -0.62 1.83
N GLY A 14 -17.35 -1.49 2.02
CA GLY A 14 -16.69 -1.71 3.30
C GLY A 14 -16.01 -0.46 3.85
N ALA A 15 -15.47 0.39 2.97
CA ALA A 15 -14.90 1.69 3.32
C ALA A 15 -15.95 2.79 3.58
N GLY A 16 -17.25 2.46 3.54
CA GLY A 16 -18.34 3.39 3.81
C GLY A 16 -18.61 4.40 2.68
N ILE A 17 -18.20 4.10 1.45
CA ILE A 17 -18.46 4.94 0.29
C ILE A 17 -19.88 4.68 -0.22
N ASP A 18 -20.65 5.75 -0.41
CA ASP A 18 -21.96 5.67 -1.07
C ASP A 18 -21.79 5.57 -2.59
N ILE A 19 -21.73 4.34 -3.08
CA ILE A 19 -21.52 4.05 -4.50
C ILE A 19 -22.74 4.30 -5.37
N THR A 20 -23.91 4.56 -4.80
CA THR A 20 -25.17 4.74 -5.55
C THR A 20 -25.27 6.12 -6.23
N LYS A 21 -24.43 7.05 -5.79
CA LYS A 21 -24.38 8.42 -6.34
C LYS A 21 -23.63 8.47 -7.68
N PRO A 22 -23.96 9.45 -8.55
CA PRO A 22 -23.29 9.65 -9.82
C PRO A 22 -21.91 10.34 -9.68
N ASN A 23 -21.26 10.20 -8.55
CA ASN A 23 -19.95 10.79 -8.27
C ASN A 23 -18.83 9.77 -8.48
N GLY A 24 -17.70 10.25 -8.99
CA GLY A 24 -16.48 9.44 -9.09
C GLY A 24 -15.85 9.22 -7.72
N ASN A 25 -15.56 7.96 -7.40
CA ASN A 25 -14.82 7.57 -6.19
C ASN A 25 -13.65 6.67 -6.60
N LEU A 26 -12.46 6.97 -6.10
CA LEU A 26 -11.27 6.14 -6.32
C LEU A 26 -10.96 5.34 -5.06
N VAL A 27 -10.92 4.02 -5.21
CA VAL A 27 -10.55 3.08 -4.17
C VAL A 27 -9.25 2.38 -4.55
N VAL A 28 -8.35 2.26 -3.60
CA VAL A 28 -7.05 1.57 -3.75
C VAL A 28 -6.98 0.51 -2.66
N ASP A 29 -7.16 -0.74 -3.04
CA ASP A 29 -7.04 -1.88 -2.13
C ASP A 29 -5.64 -2.48 -2.23
N VAL A 30 -4.85 -2.35 -1.16
CA VAL A 30 -3.48 -2.89 -1.08
C VAL A 30 -3.51 -4.13 -0.21
N GLY A 31 -3.67 -5.29 -0.83
CA GLY A 31 -3.70 -6.58 -0.17
C GLY A 31 -2.30 -7.15 0.16
N GLY A 32 -2.22 -8.47 0.28
CA GLY A 32 -0.95 -9.21 0.42
C GLY A 32 -0.22 -9.36 -0.91
N GLY A 33 -0.91 -9.90 -1.92
CA GLY A 33 -0.34 -10.23 -3.24
C GLY A 33 -0.64 -9.24 -4.34
N THR A 34 -1.78 -8.54 -4.28
CA THR A 34 -2.26 -7.62 -5.31
C THR A 34 -2.60 -6.25 -4.74
N THR A 35 -2.50 -5.24 -5.59
CA THR A 35 -3.10 -3.93 -5.38
C THR A 35 -4.11 -3.70 -6.47
N ASP A 36 -5.36 -3.49 -6.06
CA ASP A 36 -6.50 -3.27 -6.93
C ASP A 36 -6.94 -1.81 -6.82
N ILE A 37 -6.96 -1.13 -7.97
CA ILE A 37 -7.25 0.30 -8.07
C ILE A 37 -8.47 0.44 -8.97
N ALA A 38 -9.53 1.07 -8.47
CA ALA A 38 -10.75 1.23 -9.26
C ALA A 38 -11.44 2.58 -9.04
N VAL A 39 -11.96 3.12 -10.11
CA VAL A 39 -12.91 4.23 -10.12
C VAL A 39 -14.32 3.67 -10.20
N ILE A 40 -15.15 4.05 -9.23
CA ILE A 40 -16.51 3.57 -9.06
C ILE A 40 -17.47 4.76 -9.15
N SER A 41 -18.56 4.58 -9.93
CA SER A 41 -19.66 5.52 -10.04
C SER A 41 -20.95 4.78 -10.32
N LEU A 42 -22.08 5.22 -9.76
CA LEU A 42 -23.41 4.60 -9.97
C LEU A 42 -23.44 3.09 -9.74
N GLY A 43 -22.72 2.61 -8.73
CA GLY A 43 -22.66 1.20 -8.34
C GLY A 43 -21.86 0.29 -9.26
N GLY A 44 -21.12 0.85 -10.24
CA GLY A 44 -20.31 0.10 -11.19
C GLY A 44 -18.87 0.58 -11.27
N VAL A 45 -17.98 -0.29 -11.70
CA VAL A 45 -16.59 0.04 -12.01
C VAL A 45 -16.51 0.73 -13.36
N VAL A 46 -15.95 1.93 -13.40
CA VAL A 46 -15.75 2.72 -14.62
C VAL A 46 -14.37 2.45 -15.23
N GLU A 47 -13.34 2.43 -14.40
CA GLU A 47 -11.95 2.16 -14.77
C GLU A 47 -11.30 1.37 -13.65
N SER A 48 -10.46 0.40 -13.99
CA SER A 48 -9.73 -0.38 -12.98
C SER A 48 -8.39 -0.90 -13.48
N THR A 49 -7.53 -1.19 -12.53
CA THR A 49 -6.24 -1.87 -12.77
C THR A 49 -5.91 -2.72 -11.55
N SER A 50 -5.40 -3.92 -11.79
CA SER A 50 -4.84 -4.80 -10.76
C SER A 50 -3.37 -5.04 -11.05
N ILE A 51 -2.52 -4.84 -10.06
CA ILE A 51 -1.08 -5.10 -10.16
C ILE A 51 -0.64 -6.09 -9.09
N LYS A 52 0.33 -6.95 -9.44
CA LYS A 52 0.91 -7.96 -8.52
C LYS A 52 2.04 -7.35 -7.67
N ILE A 53 1.77 -6.21 -7.07
CA ILE A 53 2.67 -5.47 -6.18
C ILE A 53 1.86 -5.06 -4.95
N ALA A 54 2.16 -5.65 -3.80
CA ALA A 54 1.46 -5.40 -2.54
C ALA A 54 2.32 -5.84 -1.34
N GLY A 55 1.70 -6.25 -0.25
CA GLY A 55 2.35 -6.58 1.03
C GLY A 55 3.54 -7.52 0.93
N ASP A 56 3.45 -8.57 0.10
CA ASP A 56 4.51 -9.55 -0.09
C ASP A 56 5.74 -8.94 -0.78
N LYS A 57 5.51 -8.00 -1.70
CA LYS A 57 6.61 -7.28 -2.38
C LYS A 57 7.32 -6.32 -1.46
N PHE A 58 6.64 -5.75 -0.48
CA PHE A 58 7.29 -4.97 0.57
C PHE A 58 8.20 -5.86 1.43
N ASP A 59 7.77 -7.08 1.79
CA ASP A 59 8.58 -8.03 2.56
C ASP A 59 9.82 -8.48 1.77
N GLU A 60 9.66 -8.82 0.48
CA GLU A 60 10.77 -9.13 -0.42
C GLU A 60 11.78 -7.98 -0.52
N ALA A 61 11.31 -6.74 -0.63
CA ALA A 61 12.15 -5.55 -0.72
C ALA A 61 12.99 -5.35 0.56
N ILE A 62 12.37 -5.53 1.74
CA ILE A 62 13.05 -5.47 3.04
C ILE A 62 14.12 -6.57 3.14
N ILE A 63 13.80 -7.82 2.78
CA ILE A 63 14.76 -8.95 2.79
C ILE A 63 15.96 -8.63 1.89
N LYS A 64 15.70 -8.16 0.66
CA LYS A 64 16.73 -7.80 -0.32
C LYS A 64 17.63 -6.66 0.19
N TYR A 65 17.02 -5.65 0.79
CA TYR A 65 17.74 -4.51 1.36
C TYR A 65 18.67 -4.92 2.50
N ILE A 66 18.15 -5.69 3.48
CA ILE A 66 18.91 -6.18 4.64
C ILE A 66 20.06 -7.09 4.18
N ARG A 67 19.79 -7.96 3.20
CA ARG A 67 20.84 -8.81 2.62
C ARG A 67 21.98 -7.98 2.06
N ARG A 68 21.66 -6.90 1.35
CA ARG A 68 22.68 -6.04 0.70
C ARG A 68 23.42 -5.16 1.70
N LYS A 69 22.71 -4.54 2.63
CA LYS A 69 23.27 -3.52 3.52
C LYS A 69 23.88 -4.08 4.80
N HIS A 70 23.24 -5.08 5.38
CA HIS A 70 23.67 -5.68 6.64
C HIS A 70 24.44 -7.00 6.47
N ASN A 71 24.59 -7.52 5.24
CA ASN A 71 25.14 -8.83 4.96
C ASN A 71 24.50 -9.94 5.82
N ALA A 72 23.19 -9.86 6.01
CA ALA A 72 22.41 -10.76 6.83
C ALA A 72 21.21 -11.31 6.06
N LEU A 73 20.85 -12.57 6.35
CA LEU A 73 19.60 -13.17 5.88
C LEU A 73 18.57 -13.14 7.00
N ILE A 74 17.37 -12.68 6.66
CA ILE A 74 16.16 -12.77 7.49
C ILE A 74 15.08 -13.55 6.73
N GLY A 75 14.13 -14.12 7.45
CA GLY A 75 12.96 -14.78 6.86
C GLY A 75 11.80 -13.80 6.62
N GLU A 76 10.81 -14.24 5.85
CA GLU A 76 9.60 -13.47 5.52
C GLU A 76 8.88 -12.97 6.77
N ARG A 77 8.71 -13.84 7.78
CA ARG A 77 8.08 -13.44 9.06
C ARG A 77 8.81 -12.28 9.75
N THR A 78 10.14 -12.27 9.69
CA THR A 78 10.93 -11.18 10.28
C THR A 78 10.76 -9.89 9.46
N ALA A 79 10.75 -10.00 8.13
CA ALA A 79 10.50 -8.87 7.24
C ALA A 79 9.10 -8.26 7.47
N GLU A 80 8.08 -9.10 7.61
CA GLU A 80 6.72 -8.66 7.94
C GLU A 80 6.66 -7.94 9.31
N GLN A 81 7.39 -8.43 10.31
CA GLN A 81 7.49 -7.76 11.62
C GLN A 81 8.17 -6.39 11.49
N ILE A 82 9.24 -6.27 10.72
CA ILE A 82 9.91 -4.99 10.45
C ILE A 82 8.94 -4.04 9.75
N LYS A 83 8.26 -4.51 8.70
CA LYS A 83 7.24 -3.74 7.98
C LYS A 83 6.14 -3.21 8.90
N LYS A 84 5.58 -4.06 9.77
CA LYS A 84 4.49 -3.69 10.68
C LYS A 84 4.92 -2.73 11.80
N ASN A 85 6.14 -2.90 12.34
CA ASN A 85 6.58 -2.13 13.49
C ASN A 85 7.21 -0.78 13.10
N ILE A 86 8.12 -0.78 12.14
CA ILE A 86 8.90 0.41 11.75
C ILE A 86 8.78 0.76 10.26
N GLY A 87 7.97 0.01 9.49
CA GLY A 87 7.77 0.26 8.06
C GLY A 87 7.13 1.63 7.81
N CYS A 88 7.69 2.37 6.85
CA CYS A 88 7.13 3.62 6.38
C CYS A 88 7.48 3.83 4.90
N VAL A 89 6.61 4.53 4.20
CA VAL A 89 6.79 4.91 2.78
C VAL A 89 6.79 6.44 2.59
N TYR A 90 6.71 7.16 3.70
CA TYR A 90 6.84 8.63 3.76
C TYR A 90 7.70 9.00 4.95
N PRO A 91 8.56 10.04 4.86
CA PRO A 91 9.45 10.43 5.96
C PRO A 91 8.70 10.65 7.27
N ARG A 92 9.20 10.03 8.35
CA ARG A 92 8.69 10.23 9.71
C ARG A 92 9.35 11.43 10.37
N SER A 93 8.67 12.01 11.35
CA SER A 93 9.24 13.09 12.20
C SER A 93 10.34 12.57 13.13
N GLU A 94 10.21 11.31 13.56
CA GLU A 94 11.18 10.64 14.45
C GLU A 94 11.58 9.30 13.83
N GLU A 95 12.88 8.99 13.92
CA GLU A 95 13.40 7.70 13.46
C GLU A 95 13.11 6.61 14.52
N GLU A 96 12.49 5.54 14.08
CA GLU A 96 12.28 4.35 14.89
C GLU A 96 13.35 3.31 14.58
N ILE A 97 13.80 2.58 15.61
CA ILE A 97 14.85 1.55 15.50
C ILE A 97 14.31 0.25 16.07
N MET A 98 14.57 -0.85 15.37
CA MET A 98 14.20 -2.20 15.77
C MET A 98 15.42 -3.11 15.79
N GLU A 99 15.60 -3.87 16.87
CA GLU A 99 16.58 -4.95 16.93
C GLU A 99 16.07 -6.19 16.19
N VAL A 100 16.90 -6.72 15.29
CA VAL A 100 16.56 -7.83 14.40
C VAL A 100 17.60 -8.94 14.52
N LYS A 101 17.13 -10.19 14.51
CA LYS A 101 17.98 -11.38 14.46
C LYS A 101 17.98 -12.00 13.06
N GLY A 102 19.16 -12.26 12.54
CA GLY A 102 19.33 -12.88 11.24
C GLY A 102 20.57 -13.75 11.21
N ARG A 103 20.83 -14.37 10.07
CA ARG A 103 22.04 -15.17 9.83
C ARG A 103 23.05 -14.35 9.05
N CYS A 104 24.24 -14.19 9.58
CA CYS A 104 25.35 -13.53 8.89
C CYS A 104 25.72 -14.29 7.62
N LEU A 105 25.83 -13.62 6.48
CA LEU A 105 26.20 -14.24 5.20
C LEU A 105 27.67 -14.66 5.15
N MET A 106 28.55 -13.97 5.88
CA MET A 106 29.99 -14.24 5.87
C MET A 106 30.37 -15.44 6.73
N THR A 107 29.74 -15.54 7.92
CA THR A 107 30.09 -16.57 8.90
C THR A 107 29.08 -17.71 8.99
N GLY A 108 27.88 -17.54 8.46
CA GLY A 108 26.76 -18.47 8.61
C GLY A 108 26.14 -18.51 10.01
N LEU A 109 26.64 -17.72 10.95
CA LEU A 109 26.22 -17.73 12.35
C LEU A 109 25.06 -16.75 12.61
N PRO A 110 24.27 -16.98 13.67
CA PRO A 110 23.27 -16.02 14.12
C PRO A 110 23.92 -14.68 14.47
N ARG A 111 23.29 -13.59 14.06
CA ARG A 111 23.73 -12.23 14.34
C ARG A 111 22.52 -11.37 14.69
N THR A 112 22.70 -10.52 15.70
CA THR A 112 21.75 -9.44 16.03
C THR A 112 22.28 -8.13 15.47
N PHE A 113 21.40 -7.32 14.90
CA PHE A 113 21.69 -5.99 14.35
C PHE A 113 20.46 -5.09 14.45
N THR A 114 20.65 -3.80 14.27
CA THR A 114 19.57 -2.82 14.31
C THR A 114 19.19 -2.39 12.89
N VAL A 115 17.88 -2.17 12.68
CA VAL A 115 17.33 -1.61 11.44
C VAL A 115 16.53 -0.38 11.81
N SER A 116 16.68 0.71 11.05
CA SER A 116 15.95 1.94 11.27
C SER A 116 14.79 2.11 10.28
N SER A 117 13.81 2.93 10.66
CA SER A 117 12.69 3.29 9.78
C SER A 117 13.16 4.02 8.51
N THR A 118 14.25 4.77 8.58
CA THR A 118 14.88 5.41 7.41
C THR A 118 15.41 4.36 6.42
N GLU A 119 16.02 3.29 6.91
CA GLU A 119 16.46 2.18 6.06
C GLU A 119 15.29 1.45 5.41
N VAL A 120 14.18 1.28 6.14
CA VAL A 120 12.96 0.66 5.59
C VAL A 120 12.31 1.56 4.55
N LEU A 121 12.26 2.89 4.78
CA LEU A 121 11.79 3.86 3.78
C LEU A 121 12.56 3.72 2.46
N GLU A 122 13.90 3.66 2.54
CA GLU A 122 14.76 3.48 1.37
C GLU A 122 14.50 2.11 0.67
N ALA A 123 14.29 1.05 1.46
CA ALA A 123 13.99 -0.27 0.93
C ALA A 123 12.66 -0.33 0.17
N LEU A 124 11.64 0.43 0.61
CA LEU A 124 10.28 0.38 0.09
C LEU A 124 10.01 1.39 -1.03
N GLU A 125 10.94 2.28 -1.34
CA GLU A 125 10.76 3.38 -2.31
C GLU A 125 10.34 2.88 -3.69
N GLU A 126 11.01 1.88 -4.23
CA GLU A 126 10.72 1.33 -5.57
C GLU A 126 9.31 0.71 -5.62
N VAL A 127 8.96 -0.07 -4.60
CA VAL A 127 7.68 -0.79 -4.53
C VAL A 127 6.51 0.17 -4.35
N SER A 128 6.65 1.15 -3.46
CA SER A 128 5.61 2.17 -3.22
C SER A 128 5.42 3.10 -4.42
N SER A 129 6.51 3.46 -5.11
CA SER A 129 6.45 4.26 -6.33
C SER A 129 5.69 3.54 -7.46
N ALA A 130 5.87 2.24 -7.63
CA ALA A 130 5.15 1.46 -8.62
C ALA A 130 3.63 1.44 -8.37
N ILE A 131 3.20 1.41 -7.11
CA ILE A 131 1.77 1.53 -6.76
C ILE A 131 1.25 2.93 -7.09
N VAL A 132 2.01 3.98 -6.78
CA VAL A 132 1.64 5.36 -7.11
C VAL A 132 1.52 5.56 -8.62
N GLU A 133 2.44 5.01 -9.41
CA GLU A 133 2.37 5.05 -10.88
C GLU A 133 1.11 4.34 -11.42
N ALA A 134 0.71 3.22 -10.82
CA ALA A 134 -0.52 2.54 -11.18
C ALA A 134 -1.76 3.40 -10.87
N ILE A 135 -1.77 4.11 -9.75
CA ILE A 135 -2.85 5.08 -9.41
C ILE A 135 -2.91 6.19 -10.46
N HIS A 136 -1.78 6.79 -10.84
CA HIS A 136 -1.72 7.79 -11.90
C HIS A 136 -2.26 7.26 -13.22
N SER A 137 -1.88 6.05 -13.62
CA SER A 137 -2.36 5.43 -14.86
C SER A 137 -3.88 5.24 -14.88
N VAL A 138 -4.51 4.93 -13.75
CA VAL A 138 -5.97 4.84 -13.65
C VAL A 138 -6.62 6.22 -13.76
N LEU A 139 -6.06 7.23 -13.07
CA LEU A 139 -6.57 8.60 -13.13
C LEU A 139 -6.49 9.19 -14.55
N GLU A 140 -5.42 8.90 -15.29
CA GLU A 140 -5.24 9.36 -16.67
C GLU A 140 -6.28 8.79 -17.64
N ARG A 141 -6.76 7.56 -17.40
CA ARG A 141 -7.80 6.90 -18.21
C ARG A 141 -9.22 7.23 -17.74
N THR A 142 -9.36 7.84 -16.57
CA THR A 142 -10.66 8.20 -15.99
C THR A 142 -11.24 9.40 -16.71
N PRO A 143 -12.56 9.41 -17.02
CA PRO A 143 -13.23 10.58 -17.59
C PRO A 143 -13.02 11.85 -16.74
N PRO A 144 -12.80 13.02 -17.37
CA PRO A 144 -12.47 14.27 -16.67
C PRO A 144 -13.47 14.69 -15.59
N GLU A 145 -14.76 14.44 -15.81
CA GLU A 145 -15.83 14.76 -14.86
C GLU A 145 -15.66 13.94 -13.55
N LEU A 146 -15.38 12.64 -13.69
CA LEU A 146 -15.15 11.76 -12.53
C LEU A 146 -13.82 12.06 -11.85
N THR A 147 -12.80 12.46 -12.59
CA THR A 147 -11.52 12.91 -12.01
C THR A 147 -11.72 14.18 -11.18
N GLY A 148 -12.58 15.10 -11.62
CA GLY A 148 -12.99 16.27 -10.85
C GLY A 148 -13.66 15.90 -9.53
N ASP A 149 -14.57 14.91 -9.56
CA ASP A 149 -15.22 14.38 -8.35
C ASP A 149 -14.18 13.74 -7.39
N ILE A 150 -13.27 12.92 -7.91
CA ILE A 150 -12.21 12.27 -7.12
C ILE A 150 -11.32 13.31 -6.46
N SER A 151 -10.99 14.40 -7.15
CA SER A 151 -10.21 15.51 -6.58
C SER A 151 -10.88 16.10 -5.34
N SER A 152 -12.21 16.12 -5.32
CA SER A 152 -13.01 16.66 -4.21
C SER A 152 -13.31 15.63 -3.13
N ASN A 153 -13.63 14.38 -3.52
CA ASN A 153 -13.98 13.28 -2.61
C ASN A 153 -12.76 12.65 -1.95
N GLY A 154 -11.59 12.73 -2.61
CA GLY A 154 -10.37 12.11 -2.18
C GLY A 154 -10.23 10.64 -2.64
N ILE A 155 -9.06 10.08 -2.36
CA ILE A 155 -8.73 8.67 -2.59
C ILE A 155 -8.93 7.91 -1.27
N VAL A 156 -9.57 6.75 -1.34
CA VAL A 156 -9.76 5.87 -0.18
C VAL A 156 -8.89 4.63 -0.35
N MET A 157 -8.03 4.38 0.62
CA MET A 157 -7.15 3.22 0.67
C MET A 157 -7.71 2.16 1.61
N THR A 158 -7.69 0.91 1.16
CA THR A 158 -8.11 -0.28 1.91
C THR A 158 -7.04 -1.37 1.84
N GLY A 159 -7.29 -2.49 2.50
CA GLY A 159 -6.35 -3.61 2.57
C GLY A 159 -5.24 -3.43 3.60
N GLY A 160 -4.65 -4.54 4.03
CA GLY A 160 -3.63 -4.56 5.08
C GLY A 160 -2.35 -3.81 4.71
N GLY A 161 -1.99 -3.76 3.42
CA GLY A 161 -0.83 -3.02 2.92
C GLY A 161 -0.98 -1.50 3.01
N SER A 162 -2.21 -0.98 3.01
CA SER A 162 -2.47 0.46 3.17
C SER A 162 -2.11 1.00 4.55
N LEU A 163 -1.98 0.12 5.55
CA LEU A 163 -1.63 0.46 6.93
C LEU A 163 -0.15 0.81 7.13
N ILE A 164 0.69 0.65 6.12
CA ILE A 164 2.09 1.09 6.19
C ILE A 164 2.12 2.60 6.45
N CYS A 165 2.91 3.01 7.43
CA CYS A 165 2.97 4.39 7.88
C CYS A 165 3.28 5.36 6.73
N GLY A 166 2.41 6.37 6.58
CA GLY A 166 2.58 7.45 5.62
C GLY A 166 2.20 7.11 4.18
N PHE A 167 1.54 5.98 3.92
CA PHE A 167 1.13 5.63 2.56
C PHE A 167 0.07 6.61 2.02
N ASP A 168 -0.88 7.02 2.85
CA ASP A 168 -1.84 8.08 2.56
C ASP A 168 -1.16 9.41 2.19
N LYS A 169 -0.13 9.78 2.95
CA LYS A 169 0.67 11.00 2.71
C LYS A 169 1.47 10.91 1.41
N LEU A 170 2.05 9.73 1.12
CA LEU A 170 2.78 9.51 -0.12
C LEU A 170 1.86 9.69 -1.33
N VAL A 171 0.70 9.00 -1.34
CA VAL A 171 -0.27 9.09 -2.42
C VAL A 171 -0.77 10.52 -2.58
N ALA A 172 -1.17 11.17 -1.48
CA ALA A 172 -1.63 12.56 -1.51
C ALA A 172 -0.56 13.53 -2.05
N SER A 173 0.71 13.36 -1.65
CA SER A 173 1.80 14.23 -2.11
C SER A 173 2.12 14.06 -3.60
N LYS A 174 1.95 12.85 -4.13
CA LYS A 174 2.25 12.51 -5.52
C LYS A 174 1.10 12.80 -6.47
N THR A 175 -0.15 12.63 -6.03
CA THR A 175 -1.35 12.86 -6.87
C THR A 175 -1.93 14.26 -6.71
N GLY A 176 -1.62 14.95 -5.63
CA GLY A 176 -2.27 16.22 -5.26
C GLY A 176 -3.71 16.04 -4.77
N ILE A 177 -4.17 14.81 -4.55
CA ILE A 177 -5.55 14.48 -4.14
C ILE A 177 -5.53 14.06 -2.67
N PRO A 178 -6.42 14.60 -1.81
CA PRO A 178 -6.55 14.15 -0.43
C PRO A 178 -6.75 12.63 -0.38
N THR A 179 -6.00 11.95 0.48
CA THR A 179 -6.02 10.48 0.59
C THR A 179 -6.21 10.09 2.04
N ARG A 180 -7.07 9.11 2.29
CA ARG A 180 -7.30 8.53 3.61
C ARG A 180 -7.28 7.01 3.57
N VAL A 181 -6.89 6.40 4.67
CA VAL A 181 -7.05 4.96 4.90
C VAL A 181 -8.41 4.72 5.55
N ALA A 182 -9.11 3.68 5.13
CA ALA A 182 -10.39 3.29 5.73
C ALA A 182 -10.20 2.84 7.20
N ASP A 183 -11.19 3.10 8.06
CA ASP A 183 -11.11 2.82 9.50
C ASP A 183 -10.85 1.33 9.80
N GLU A 184 -11.48 0.43 9.03
CA GLU A 184 -11.28 -1.02 9.12
C GLU A 184 -10.66 -1.59 7.84
N ALA A 185 -9.55 -1.01 7.38
CA ALA A 185 -8.94 -1.28 6.08
C ALA A 185 -8.75 -2.79 5.78
N VAL A 186 -8.47 -3.62 6.78
CA VAL A 186 -8.27 -5.07 6.61
C VAL A 186 -9.58 -5.83 6.37
N SER A 187 -10.72 -5.26 6.77
CA SER A 187 -12.03 -5.93 6.76
C SER A 187 -13.00 -5.35 5.73
N CYS A 188 -12.51 -4.46 4.84
CA CYS A 188 -13.35 -3.81 3.82
C CYS A 188 -13.79 -4.77 2.70
N VAL A 189 -13.07 -5.87 2.48
CA VAL A 189 -13.35 -6.87 1.43
C VAL A 189 -13.77 -8.19 2.04
#